data_7d80bb0aa99cf76ac04b9cbf1b920121
#
_entry.id   7d80bb0aa99cf76ac04b9cbf1b920121
#
_cell.length_a   1.000
_cell.length_b   1.000
_cell.length_c   1.000
_cell.angle_alpha   90.00
_cell.angle_beta   90.00
_cell.angle_gamma   90.00
#
_symmetry.space_group_name_H-M   'P 1'
#
loop_
_entity.id
_entity.type
_entity.pdbx_description
1 polymer ?
#
loop_
_entity_poly.entity_id
_entity_poly.type
_entity_poly.pdbx_seq_one_letter_code
_entity_poly.pdbx_strand_id
1 'polypeptide(L)'
;MMNDSPQIVMYSTTWCGYCQRARSLLARKGVAVSEIKVDEDPGQREIMVRRSGRRTVPQIFIGDRHVGGYDDLAALDRAGELDKLLAGSS
;
A
#
# COMPACT_ATOMS: atom_id res chain seq x y z
N MET A 1 -24.66 7.22 -4.20
CA MET A 1 -24.17 5.86 -4.03
C MET A 1 -22.83 5.86 -3.32
N MET A 2 -22.75 5.15 -2.27
CA MET A 2 -21.53 5.13 -1.49
C MET A 2 -20.54 4.17 -2.11
N ASN A 3 -19.29 4.57 -2.08
CA ASN A 3 -18.21 3.70 -2.48
C ASN A 3 -17.65 3.03 -1.23
N ASP A 4 -17.83 1.73 -1.12
CA ASP A 4 -17.41 0.99 0.07
C ASP A 4 -16.00 0.47 -0.04
N SER A 5 -15.32 0.70 -1.17
CA SER A 5 -13.95 0.27 -1.33
C SER A 5 -13.03 1.10 -0.46
N PRO A 6 -12.10 0.48 0.26
CA PRO A 6 -11.17 1.24 1.08
C PRO A 6 -10.18 2.01 0.23
N GLN A 7 -9.68 3.10 0.78
CA GLN A 7 -8.63 3.86 0.13
C GLN A 7 -7.31 3.12 0.29
N ILE A 8 -6.54 3.06 -0.79
CA ILE A 8 -5.24 2.40 -0.79
C ILE A 8 -4.17 3.46 -0.90
N VAL A 9 -3.26 3.47 0.07
CA VAL A 9 -2.16 4.42 0.11
C VAL A 9 -0.85 3.63 0.09
N MET A 10 0.07 4.03 -0.77
CA MET A 10 1.39 3.44 -0.80
C MET A 10 2.44 4.54 -0.69
N TYR A 11 3.25 4.44 0.35
CA TYR A 11 4.43 5.29 0.48
C TYR A 11 5.57 4.65 -0.30
N SER A 12 6.22 5.44 -1.17
CA SER A 12 7.21 4.90 -2.09
C SER A 12 8.35 5.90 -2.29
N THR A 13 9.33 5.49 -3.06
CA THR A 13 10.37 6.39 -3.54
C THR A 13 10.47 6.25 -5.05
N THR A 14 11.15 7.22 -5.68
CA THR A 14 11.25 7.27 -7.14
C THR A 14 11.94 6.02 -7.70
N TRP A 15 13.03 5.61 -7.08
CA TRP A 15 13.80 4.43 -7.53
C TRP A 15 13.62 3.29 -6.53
N CYS A 16 12.59 2.48 -6.74
CA CYS A 16 12.28 1.41 -5.81
C CYS A 16 11.66 0.24 -6.57
N GLY A 17 12.42 -0.84 -6.72
CA GLY A 17 11.96 -2.02 -7.43
C GLY A 17 10.80 -2.70 -6.75
N TYR A 18 10.82 -2.78 -5.43
CA TYR A 18 9.72 -3.39 -4.68
C TYR A 18 8.46 -2.54 -4.76
N CYS A 19 8.61 -1.21 -4.83
CA CYS A 19 7.46 -0.33 -5.02
C CYS A 19 6.81 -0.59 -6.39
N GLN A 20 7.64 -0.81 -7.41
CA GLN A 20 7.11 -1.13 -8.74
C GLN A 20 6.36 -2.46 -8.73
N ARG A 21 6.88 -3.46 -8.02
CA ARG A 21 6.20 -4.75 -7.92
C ARG A 21 4.87 -4.62 -7.22
N ALA A 22 4.84 -3.86 -6.14
CA ALA A 22 3.59 -3.63 -5.41
C ALA A 22 2.59 -2.89 -6.28
N ARG A 23 3.07 -1.87 -7.00
CA ARG A 23 2.22 -1.09 -7.89
C ARG A 23 1.61 -1.96 -8.97
N SER A 24 2.43 -2.85 -9.55
CA SER A 24 1.95 -3.76 -10.59
C SER A 24 0.92 -4.75 -10.06
N LEU A 25 1.16 -5.28 -8.86
CA LEU A 25 0.22 -6.23 -8.27
C LEU A 25 -1.14 -5.56 -8.05
N LEU A 26 -1.13 -4.37 -7.48
CA LEU A 26 -2.36 -3.65 -7.21
C LEU A 26 -3.06 -3.23 -8.50
N ALA A 27 -2.29 -2.87 -9.52
CA ALA A 27 -2.86 -2.54 -10.82
C ALA A 27 -3.60 -3.73 -11.42
N ARG A 28 -3.04 -4.95 -11.27
CA ARG A 28 -3.71 -6.15 -11.76
C ARG A 28 -5.02 -6.41 -11.03
N LYS A 29 -5.14 -5.91 -9.81
CA LYS A 29 -6.40 -6.04 -9.05
C LYS A 29 -7.43 -4.99 -9.46
N GLY A 30 -7.05 -4.05 -10.32
CA GLY A 30 -7.98 -3.05 -10.82
C GLY A 30 -8.33 -1.95 -9.83
N VAL A 31 -7.49 -1.71 -8.84
CA VAL A 31 -7.76 -0.70 -7.82
C VAL A 31 -6.88 0.52 -8.02
N ALA A 32 -7.39 1.67 -7.60
CA ALA A 32 -6.64 2.92 -7.64
C ALA A 32 -5.82 3.06 -6.37
N VAL A 33 -4.60 3.53 -6.52
CA VAL A 33 -3.67 3.68 -5.40
C VAL A 33 -3.23 5.13 -5.32
N SER A 34 -3.30 5.70 -4.12
CA SER A 34 -2.72 7.01 -3.85
C SER A 34 -1.27 6.79 -3.45
N GLU A 35 -0.37 7.20 -4.30
CA GLU A 35 1.06 6.99 -4.06
C GLU A 35 1.69 8.27 -3.53
N ILE A 36 2.42 8.14 -2.43
CA ILE A 36 3.09 9.27 -1.78
C ILE A 36 4.59 9.01 -1.82
N LYS A 37 5.33 9.87 -2.54
CA LYS A 37 6.76 9.69 -2.69
C LYS A 37 7.50 10.41 -1.56
N VAL A 38 8.04 9.62 -0.66
CA VAL A 38 8.65 10.15 0.56
C VAL A 38 10.06 10.68 0.32
N ASP A 39 10.68 10.35 -0.83
CA ASP A 39 11.95 10.96 -1.19
C ASP A 39 11.77 12.38 -1.70
N GLU A 40 10.55 12.76 -2.05
CA GLU A 40 10.24 14.12 -2.49
C GLU A 40 9.64 14.97 -1.38
N ASP A 41 9.28 14.36 -0.26
CA ASP A 41 8.61 15.07 0.83
C ASP A 41 9.02 14.46 2.17
N PRO A 42 10.02 15.08 2.84
CA PRO A 42 10.51 14.54 4.12
C PRO A 42 9.45 14.47 5.21
N GLY A 43 8.48 15.39 5.19
CA GLY A 43 7.39 15.34 6.16
C GLY A 43 6.57 14.09 6.03
N GLN A 44 6.36 13.65 4.79
CA GLN A 44 5.61 12.42 4.54
C GLN A 44 6.39 11.17 4.98
N ARG A 45 7.73 11.23 4.90
CA ARG A 45 8.52 10.12 5.42
C ARG A 45 8.32 9.96 6.92
N GLU A 46 8.28 11.05 7.65
CA GLU A 46 8.02 10.97 9.09
C GLU A 46 6.64 10.39 9.39
N ILE A 47 5.65 10.79 8.60
CA ILE A 47 4.29 10.27 8.76
C ILE A 47 4.29 8.76 8.50
N MET A 48 4.97 8.33 7.44
CA MET A 48 5.08 6.91 7.13
C MET A 48 5.67 6.13 8.31
N VAL A 49 6.76 6.64 8.87
CA VAL A 49 7.43 5.95 9.98
C VAL A 49 6.51 5.86 11.18
N ARG A 50 5.80 6.95 11.51
CA ARG A 50 4.88 6.94 12.65
C ARG A 50 3.73 5.98 12.44
N ARG A 51 3.20 5.92 11.22
CA ARG A 51 2.05 5.06 10.92
C ARG A 51 2.42 3.60 10.83
N SER A 52 3.57 3.30 10.25
CA SER A 52 3.96 1.92 9.95
C SER A 52 4.93 1.33 10.96
N GLY A 53 5.66 2.18 11.69
CA GLY A 53 6.75 1.72 12.53
C GLY A 53 7.97 1.28 11.74
N ARG A 54 8.00 1.55 10.44
CA ARG A 54 9.09 1.10 9.57
C ARG A 54 9.62 2.27 8.75
N ARG A 55 10.88 2.15 8.34
CA ARG A 55 11.54 3.18 7.53
C ARG A 55 11.72 2.75 6.08
N THR A 56 11.32 1.54 5.74
CA THR A 56 11.49 1.00 4.38
C THR A 56 10.28 1.30 3.52
N VAL A 57 10.49 1.30 2.20
CA VAL A 57 9.42 1.43 1.22
C VAL A 57 9.39 0.17 0.36
N PRO A 58 8.23 -0.20 -0.18
CA PRO A 58 6.95 0.47 0.01
C PRO A 58 6.35 0.20 1.38
N GLN A 59 5.47 1.10 1.83
CA GLN A 59 4.60 0.84 2.98
C GLN A 59 3.17 1.06 2.50
N ILE A 60 2.35 0.04 2.61
CA ILE A 60 1.03 -0.01 1.99
C ILE A 60 -0.03 -0.07 3.07
N PHE A 61 -1.06 0.76 2.91
CA PHE A 61 -2.21 0.80 3.80
C PHE A 61 -3.47 0.59 2.97
N ILE A 62 -4.36 -0.25 3.45
CA ILE A 62 -5.67 -0.46 2.85
C ILE A 62 -6.67 -0.02 3.91
N GLY A 63 -7.28 1.16 3.69
CA GLY A 63 -8.07 1.79 4.73
C GLY A 63 -7.19 2.05 5.95
N ASP A 64 -7.63 1.61 7.09
CA ASP A 64 -6.88 1.78 8.34
C ASP A 64 -5.87 0.66 8.58
N ARG A 65 -5.86 -0.34 7.72
CA ARG A 65 -5.01 -1.50 7.94
C ARG A 65 -3.63 -1.29 7.34
N HIS A 66 -2.61 -1.45 8.15
CA HIS A 66 -1.23 -1.46 7.67
C HIS A 66 -0.90 -2.84 7.13
N VAL A 67 -0.71 -2.92 5.81
CA VAL A 67 -0.32 -4.17 5.17
C VAL A 67 1.17 -4.41 5.34
N GLY A 68 1.97 -3.40 5.06
CA GLY A 68 3.43 -3.51 5.12
C GLY A 68 4.06 -3.29 3.77
N GLY A 69 5.11 -4.06 3.48
CA GLY A 69 5.84 -3.95 2.24
C GLY A 69 5.30 -4.89 1.16
N TYR A 70 6.08 -5.03 0.09
CA TYR A 70 5.67 -5.88 -1.02
C TYR A 70 5.50 -7.33 -0.59
N ASP A 71 6.43 -7.86 0.21
CA ASP A 71 6.35 -9.26 0.62
C ASP A 71 5.08 -9.54 1.41
N ASP A 72 4.70 -8.59 2.27
CA ASP A 72 3.47 -8.69 3.04
C ASP A 72 2.25 -8.67 2.13
N LEU A 73 2.26 -7.78 1.14
CA LEU A 73 1.18 -7.67 0.17
C LEU A 73 1.04 -8.95 -0.64
N ALA A 74 2.16 -9.48 -1.12
CA ALA A 74 2.16 -10.70 -1.92
C ALA A 74 1.68 -11.89 -1.11
N ALA A 75 2.03 -11.95 0.18
CA ALA A 75 1.57 -13.03 1.04
C ALA A 75 0.07 -12.99 1.21
N LEU A 76 -0.51 -11.80 1.40
CA LEU A 76 -1.96 -11.66 1.48
C LEU A 76 -2.63 -12.11 0.18
N ASP A 77 -2.02 -11.79 -0.95
CA ASP A 77 -2.57 -12.18 -2.24
C ASP A 77 -2.57 -13.69 -2.40
N ARG A 78 -1.46 -14.34 -2.05
CA ARG A 78 -1.38 -15.81 -2.17
C ARG A 78 -2.37 -16.51 -1.25
N ALA A 79 -2.67 -15.91 -0.10
CA ALA A 79 -3.61 -16.48 0.86
C ALA A 79 -5.07 -16.22 0.50
N GLY A 80 -5.33 -15.44 -0.54
CA GLY A 80 -6.69 -15.08 -0.92
C GLY A 80 -7.29 -14.01 -0.04
N GLU A 81 -6.48 -13.38 0.82
CA GLU A 81 -6.97 -12.36 1.74
C GLU A 81 -6.98 -10.97 1.13
N LEU A 82 -6.11 -10.74 0.14
CA LEU A 82 -5.98 -9.41 -0.44
C LEU A 82 -7.28 -8.97 -1.12
N ASP A 83 -7.88 -9.86 -1.91
CA ASP A 83 -9.12 -9.51 -2.61
C ASP A 83 -10.23 -9.14 -1.62
N LYS A 84 -10.27 -9.82 -0.49
CA LYS A 84 -11.26 -9.51 0.55
C LYS A 84 -11.05 -8.11 1.11
N LEU A 85 -9.79 -7.75 1.38
CA LEU A 85 -9.47 -6.42 1.89
C LEU A 85 -9.81 -5.35 0.87
N LEU A 86 -9.50 -5.60 -0.40
CA LEU A 86 -9.75 -4.62 -1.46
C LEU A 86 -11.25 -4.45 -1.71
N ALA A 87 -12.03 -5.48 -1.44
CA ALA A 87 -13.48 -5.40 -1.59
C ALA A 87 -14.16 -4.73 -0.39
N GLY A 88 -13.39 -4.36 0.65
CA GLY A 88 -13.96 -3.74 1.83
C GLY A 88 -14.47 -4.74 2.86
N SER A 89 -14.22 -6.02 2.66
CA SER A 89 -14.58 -7.06 3.62
C SER A 89 -13.53 -7.11 4.72
N SER A 90 -13.97 -7.31 5.94
CA SER A 90 -13.06 -7.42 7.06
C SER A 90 -13.06 -8.83 7.62
#